data_b1a9f6024bd34457f89ff08f57de7556
#
_entry.id   b1a9f6024bd34457f89ff08f57de7556
#
_cell.length_a   1.000
_cell.length_b   1.000
_cell.length_c   1.000
_cell.angle_alpha   90.00
_cell.angle_beta   90.00
_cell.angle_gamma   90.00
#
_symmetry.space_group_name_H-M   'P 1'
#
loop_
_entity.id
_entity.type
_entity.pdbx_description
1 polymer ?
#
loop_
_entity_poly.entity_id
_entity_poly.type
_entity_poly.pdbx_seq_one_letter_code
_entity_poly.pdbx_strand_id
1 'polypeptide(L)'
;MWYPDVGNTSDEIGRLQRFLRELGQESGAGVTPLFIAAARTCGWGWLPYRVATESAEASVREYALGRPDAPSIAIGTMAAGLEGFRQSHREAEGARRVALIGSRPEPALIGAEDRGLPLAALLGGDIADTRAWVAGVLGDLAADTDNDARLRETLRVFLRCGSSYKQAADELNLHFNTVKYRVGRAVARRGREVAADRLDVEVALLVCHWYGAAVLRPSGS
;
A
#
# COMPACT_ATOMS: atom_id res chain seq x y z
N MET A 1 -11.46 -6.93 4.84
CA MET A 1 -10.75 -8.23 4.87
C MET A 1 -11.20 -9.06 3.69
N TRP A 2 -10.32 -9.81 3.06
CA TRP A 2 -10.64 -10.68 1.93
C TRP A 2 -9.68 -11.85 1.81
N TYR A 3 -10.14 -12.94 1.18
CA TYR A 3 -9.29 -14.02 0.67
C TYR A 3 -9.22 -13.96 -0.86
N PRO A 4 -8.17 -14.51 -1.48
CA PRO A 4 -8.12 -14.70 -2.94
C PRO A 4 -9.32 -15.53 -3.40
N ASP A 5 -9.89 -15.18 -4.56
CA ASP A 5 -10.96 -15.99 -5.17
C ASP A 5 -10.34 -17.16 -5.95
N VAL A 6 -9.96 -18.20 -5.24
CA VAL A 6 -9.33 -19.41 -5.81
C VAL A 6 -10.35 -20.52 -6.14
N GLY A 7 -11.61 -20.18 -6.33
CA GLY A 7 -12.66 -21.12 -6.80
C GLY A 7 -12.87 -22.33 -5.89
N ASN A 8 -14.05 -22.44 -5.30
CA ASN A 8 -14.58 -23.62 -4.61
C ASN A 8 -13.96 -24.01 -3.26
N THR A 9 -13.71 -23.06 -2.38
CA THR A 9 -13.52 -23.36 -0.96
C THR A 9 -14.71 -22.88 -0.13
N SER A 10 -15.14 -23.76 0.72
CA SER A 10 -16.28 -23.64 1.60
C SER A 10 -16.06 -22.57 2.68
N ASP A 11 -17.05 -21.69 2.88
CA ASP A 11 -17.22 -20.87 4.09
C ASP A 11 -16.13 -19.83 4.37
N GLU A 12 -15.66 -19.12 3.33
CA GLU A 12 -14.72 -17.99 3.49
C GLU A 12 -15.32 -16.88 4.38
N ILE A 13 -16.63 -16.65 4.30
CA ILE A 13 -17.33 -15.68 5.15
C ILE A 13 -17.28 -16.09 6.62
N GLY A 14 -17.49 -17.37 6.92
CA GLY A 14 -17.38 -17.86 8.30
C GLY A 14 -15.96 -17.78 8.84
N ARG A 15 -14.96 -17.99 7.98
CA ARG A 15 -13.54 -17.79 8.34
C ARG A 15 -13.25 -16.32 8.65
N LEU A 16 -13.72 -15.38 7.81
CA LEU A 16 -13.57 -13.94 8.05
C LEU A 16 -14.26 -13.50 9.34
N GLN A 17 -15.47 -13.98 9.62
CA GLN A 17 -16.19 -13.67 10.86
C GLN A 17 -15.45 -14.18 12.09
N ARG A 18 -14.95 -15.40 12.04
CA ARG A 18 -14.19 -16.01 13.12
C ARG A 18 -12.91 -15.23 13.38
N PHE A 19 -12.14 -14.97 12.33
CA PHE A 19 -10.92 -14.17 12.40
C PHE A 19 -11.18 -12.79 13.04
N LEU A 20 -12.21 -12.07 12.59
CA LEU A 20 -12.55 -10.76 13.15
C LEU A 20 -12.93 -10.82 14.63
N ARG A 21 -13.65 -11.86 15.05
CA ARG A 21 -14.05 -12.03 16.45
C ARG A 21 -12.84 -12.28 17.34
N GLU A 22 -11.94 -13.16 16.93
CA GLU A 22 -10.70 -13.46 17.64
C GLU A 22 -9.79 -12.22 17.68
N LEU A 23 -9.63 -11.53 16.55
CA LEU A 23 -8.89 -10.27 16.48
C LEU A 23 -9.45 -9.23 17.46
N GLY A 24 -10.78 -9.11 17.56
CA GLY A 24 -11.42 -8.18 18.49
C GLY A 24 -11.12 -8.50 19.96
N GLN A 25 -11.00 -9.79 20.29
CA GLN A 25 -10.64 -10.22 21.66
C GLN A 25 -9.17 -9.89 21.96
N GLU A 26 -8.27 -10.21 21.05
CA GLU A 26 -6.82 -10.02 21.23
C GLU A 26 -6.41 -8.52 21.16
N SER A 27 -7.06 -7.74 20.31
CA SER A 27 -6.77 -6.30 20.19
C SER A 27 -7.38 -5.41 21.27
N GLY A 28 -8.13 -6.00 22.21
CA GLY A 28 -8.77 -5.26 23.29
C GLY A 28 -9.98 -4.43 22.86
N ALA A 29 -10.64 -4.79 21.77
CA ALA A 29 -11.91 -4.18 21.38
C ALA A 29 -12.94 -4.40 22.52
N GLY A 30 -13.45 -3.31 23.07
CA GLY A 30 -14.30 -3.36 24.27
C GLY A 30 -15.74 -3.83 24.03
N VAL A 31 -16.09 -4.12 22.78
CA VAL A 31 -17.43 -4.52 22.33
C VAL A 31 -17.30 -5.55 21.20
N THR A 32 -18.32 -6.38 21.01
CA THR A 32 -18.36 -7.35 19.93
C THR A 32 -18.14 -6.68 18.57
N PRO A 33 -17.18 -7.14 17.74
CA PRO A 33 -16.97 -6.62 16.40
C PRO A 33 -18.22 -6.71 15.52
N LEU A 34 -18.43 -5.68 14.72
CA LEU A 34 -19.46 -5.70 13.68
C LEU A 34 -18.87 -6.28 12.39
N PHE A 35 -19.56 -7.24 11.77
CA PHE A 35 -19.17 -7.83 10.50
C PHE A 35 -20.31 -7.71 9.47
N ILE A 36 -19.97 -7.34 8.24
CA ILE A 36 -20.87 -7.31 7.09
C ILE A 36 -20.19 -8.03 5.92
N ALA A 37 -20.81 -9.10 5.42
CA ALA A 37 -20.35 -9.76 4.21
C ALA A 37 -20.60 -8.84 3.00
N ALA A 38 -19.56 -8.59 2.20
CA ALA A 38 -19.64 -7.76 1.00
C ALA A 38 -19.63 -8.60 -0.29
N ALA A 39 -18.97 -9.76 -0.26
CA ALA A 39 -18.91 -10.73 -1.34
C ALA A 39 -18.60 -12.11 -0.77
N ARG A 40 -18.50 -13.15 -1.62
CA ARG A 40 -18.22 -14.53 -1.18
C ARG A 40 -16.91 -14.68 -0.40
N THR A 41 -15.91 -13.88 -0.74
CA THR A 41 -14.56 -13.93 -0.16
C THR A 41 -14.15 -12.62 0.52
N CYS A 42 -15.08 -11.68 0.70
CA CYS A 42 -14.80 -10.34 1.22
C CYS A 42 -15.83 -9.91 2.26
N GLY A 43 -15.37 -9.31 3.35
CA GLY A 43 -16.21 -8.72 4.38
C GLY A 43 -15.61 -7.45 4.98
N TRP A 44 -16.49 -6.58 5.46
CA TRP A 44 -16.17 -5.42 6.24
C TRP A 44 -16.27 -5.75 7.73
N GLY A 45 -15.29 -5.35 8.50
CA GLY A 45 -15.24 -5.53 9.94
C GLY A 45 -14.96 -4.23 10.65
N TRP A 46 -15.68 -3.94 11.74
CA TRP A 46 -15.40 -2.83 12.62
C TRP A 46 -15.07 -3.33 14.01
N LEU A 47 -13.99 -2.82 14.56
CA LEU A 47 -13.53 -3.09 15.91
C LEU A 47 -13.87 -1.87 16.79
N PRO A 48 -14.96 -1.90 17.58
CA PRO A 48 -15.34 -0.77 18.39
C PRO A 48 -14.53 -0.70 19.69
N TYR A 49 -13.82 0.39 19.87
CA TYR A 49 -13.08 0.69 21.09
C TYR A 49 -13.84 1.72 21.93
N ARG A 50 -13.85 1.54 23.26
CA ARG A 50 -14.49 2.49 24.19
C ARG A 50 -13.65 3.76 24.36
N VAL A 51 -12.35 3.63 24.22
CA VAL A 51 -11.37 4.71 24.33
C VAL A 51 -10.42 4.61 23.16
N ALA A 52 -10.06 5.75 22.57
CA ALA A 52 -9.06 5.78 21.52
C ALA A 52 -7.73 5.23 22.03
N THR A 53 -7.10 4.35 21.25
CA THR A 53 -5.79 3.78 21.55
C THR A 53 -4.91 3.86 20.33
N GLU A 54 -3.71 4.40 20.48
CA GLU A 54 -2.71 4.51 19.42
C GLU A 54 -2.18 3.13 18.97
N SER A 55 -2.35 2.11 19.82
CA SER A 55 -1.86 0.75 19.53
C SER A 55 -2.83 -0.13 18.75
N ALA A 56 -4.05 0.31 18.46
CA ALA A 56 -5.06 -0.54 17.85
C ALA A 56 -4.62 -1.11 16.49
N GLU A 57 -4.09 -0.27 15.59
CA GLU A 57 -3.59 -0.74 14.30
C GLU A 57 -2.38 -1.66 14.47
N ALA A 58 -1.45 -1.34 15.36
CA ALA A 58 -0.30 -2.18 15.65
C ALA A 58 -0.72 -3.57 16.14
N SER A 59 -1.71 -3.65 17.03
CA SER A 59 -2.26 -4.92 17.53
C SER A 59 -2.92 -5.74 16.41
N VAL A 60 -3.65 -5.08 15.51
CA VAL A 60 -4.24 -5.74 14.31
C VAL A 60 -3.15 -6.32 13.42
N ARG A 61 -2.08 -5.55 13.17
CA ARG A 61 -0.95 -5.99 12.34
C ARG A 61 -0.21 -7.16 12.99
N GLU A 62 0.10 -7.07 14.26
CA GLU A 62 0.80 -8.12 15.02
C GLU A 62 0.00 -9.43 15.00
N TYR A 63 -1.29 -9.35 15.27
CA TYR A 63 -2.18 -10.50 15.25
C TYR A 63 -2.26 -11.17 13.86
N ALA A 64 -2.37 -10.38 12.80
CA ALA A 64 -2.43 -10.87 11.43
C ALA A 64 -1.11 -11.51 10.98
N LEU A 65 0.03 -10.87 11.28
CA LEU A 65 1.36 -11.37 10.92
C LEU A 65 1.73 -12.67 11.64
N GLY A 66 1.17 -12.89 12.84
CA GLY A 66 1.36 -14.12 13.59
C GLY A 66 0.59 -15.34 13.07
N ARG A 67 -0.22 -15.19 12.00
CA ARG A 67 -1.11 -16.25 11.51
C ARG A 67 -0.91 -16.53 10.02
N PRO A 68 -0.51 -17.76 9.65
CA PRO A 68 -0.26 -18.11 8.25
C PRO A 68 -1.55 -18.19 7.41
N ASP A 69 -2.71 -18.33 8.04
CA ASP A 69 -4.03 -18.41 7.41
C ASP A 69 -4.82 -17.09 7.49
N ALA A 70 -4.15 -15.99 7.90
CA ALA A 70 -4.78 -14.69 7.96
C ALA A 70 -5.33 -14.26 6.58
N PRO A 71 -6.50 -13.58 6.54
CA PRO A 71 -6.96 -12.93 5.33
C PRO A 71 -6.08 -11.75 4.98
N SER A 72 -6.17 -11.27 3.75
CA SER A 72 -5.71 -9.92 3.42
C SER A 72 -6.56 -8.89 4.15
N ILE A 73 -5.93 -7.84 4.68
CA ILE A 73 -6.59 -6.84 5.52
C ILE A 73 -6.23 -5.44 5.04
N ALA A 74 -7.26 -4.63 4.82
CA ALA A 74 -7.12 -3.19 4.65
C ALA A 74 -7.71 -2.49 5.88
N ILE A 75 -6.95 -1.59 6.49
CA ILE A 75 -7.28 -0.94 7.75
C ILE A 75 -7.53 0.55 7.48
N GLY A 76 -8.66 1.08 7.95
CA GLY A 76 -8.92 2.52 8.03
C GLY A 76 -8.45 3.07 9.37
N THR A 77 -8.29 4.39 9.46
CA THR A 77 -7.90 5.06 10.68
C THR A 77 -8.96 4.94 11.79
N MET A 78 -8.51 4.96 13.03
CA MET A 78 -9.43 5.04 14.16
C MET A 78 -10.03 6.44 14.25
N ALA A 79 -11.36 6.51 14.27
CA ALA A 79 -12.07 7.77 14.37
C ALA A 79 -13.38 7.61 15.15
N ALA A 80 -13.84 8.69 15.78
CA ALA A 80 -15.01 8.66 16.66
C ALA A 80 -16.31 9.10 15.96
N GLY A 81 -17.44 8.56 16.44
CA GLY A 81 -18.77 8.94 16.00
C GLY A 81 -19.13 8.48 14.58
N LEU A 82 -20.27 8.95 14.09
CA LEU A 82 -20.81 8.53 12.80
C LEU A 82 -19.91 8.91 11.61
N GLU A 83 -19.38 10.11 11.61
CA GLU A 83 -18.46 10.56 10.55
C GLU A 83 -17.14 9.81 10.59
N GLY A 84 -16.62 9.52 11.79
CA GLY A 84 -15.44 8.69 11.94
C GLY A 84 -15.64 7.27 11.42
N PHE A 85 -16.79 6.67 11.69
CA PHE A 85 -17.16 5.37 11.14
C PHE A 85 -17.17 5.37 9.59
N ARG A 86 -17.76 6.40 8.98
CA ARG A 86 -17.80 6.55 7.53
C ARG A 86 -16.42 6.81 6.93
N GLN A 87 -15.61 7.63 7.60
CA GLN A 87 -14.25 7.94 7.16
C GLN A 87 -13.38 6.69 7.18
N SER A 88 -13.32 5.99 8.31
CA SER A 88 -12.55 4.76 8.46
C SER A 88 -12.92 3.72 7.39
N HIS A 89 -14.22 3.57 7.09
CA HIS A 89 -14.67 2.67 6.03
C HIS A 89 -14.16 3.09 4.64
N ARG A 90 -14.29 4.37 4.26
CA ARG A 90 -13.79 4.87 2.97
C ARG A 90 -12.29 4.71 2.82
N GLU A 91 -11.54 4.93 3.90
CA GLU A 91 -10.09 4.75 3.92
C GLU A 91 -9.70 3.28 3.74
N ALA A 92 -10.35 2.36 4.46
CA ALA A 92 -10.12 0.93 4.30
C ALA A 92 -10.50 0.44 2.89
N GLU A 93 -11.56 0.98 2.30
CA GLU A 93 -11.95 0.69 0.91
C GLU A 93 -10.91 1.20 -0.08
N GLY A 94 -10.40 2.43 0.11
CA GLY A 94 -9.31 3.00 -0.69
C GLY A 94 -8.04 2.16 -0.60
N ALA A 95 -7.63 1.77 0.60
CA ALA A 95 -6.49 0.90 0.84
C ALA A 95 -6.65 -0.46 0.14
N ARG A 96 -7.81 -1.10 0.30
CA ARG A 96 -8.11 -2.37 -0.39
C ARG A 96 -8.02 -2.24 -1.91
N ARG A 97 -8.56 -1.18 -2.49
CA ARG A 97 -8.47 -0.92 -3.94
C ARG A 97 -7.04 -0.80 -4.41
N VAL A 98 -6.19 -0.08 -3.66
CA VAL A 98 -4.75 0.02 -3.94
C VAL A 98 -4.07 -1.36 -3.91
N ALA A 99 -4.36 -2.18 -2.90
CA ALA A 99 -3.79 -3.52 -2.79
C ALA A 99 -4.18 -4.42 -3.97
N LEU A 100 -5.44 -4.39 -4.38
CA LEU A 100 -5.95 -5.21 -5.49
C LEU A 100 -5.39 -4.79 -6.85
N ILE A 101 -5.37 -3.48 -7.14
CA ILE A 101 -4.83 -2.94 -8.39
C ILE A 101 -3.31 -3.17 -8.48
N GLY A 102 -2.60 -2.94 -7.38
CA GLY A 102 -1.16 -3.11 -7.27
C GLY A 102 -0.69 -4.56 -7.23
N SER A 103 -1.61 -5.52 -7.28
CA SER A 103 -1.31 -6.96 -7.19
C SER A 103 -0.34 -7.29 -6.05
N ARG A 104 -0.63 -6.73 -4.87
CA ARG A 104 0.20 -6.97 -3.68
C ARG A 104 0.24 -8.45 -3.33
N PRO A 105 1.41 -8.95 -2.86
CA PRO A 105 1.49 -10.33 -2.35
C PRO A 105 0.41 -10.60 -1.30
N GLU A 106 -0.20 -11.77 -1.34
CA GLU A 106 -1.21 -12.19 -0.40
C GLU A 106 -0.63 -13.15 0.66
N PRO A 107 -1.05 -13.02 1.92
CA PRO A 107 -2.02 -12.04 2.43
C PRO A 107 -1.45 -10.61 2.47
N ALA A 108 -2.19 -9.65 1.94
CA ALA A 108 -1.83 -8.24 2.00
C ALA A 108 -2.28 -7.63 3.34
N LEU A 109 -1.40 -6.88 3.99
CA LEU A 109 -1.70 -6.13 5.21
C LEU A 109 -1.34 -4.66 5.00
N ILE A 110 -2.33 -3.80 4.87
CA ILE A 110 -2.19 -2.42 4.41
C ILE A 110 -3.13 -1.51 5.20
N GLY A 111 -2.62 -0.38 5.67
CA GLY A 111 -3.37 0.59 6.48
C GLY A 111 -3.45 1.96 5.82
N ALA A 112 -4.51 2.70 6.09
CA ALA A 112 -4.68 4.07 5.58
C ALA A 112 -3.57 5.02 6.08
N GLU A 113 -2.89 4.68 7.18
CA GLU A 113 -1.73 5.42 7.69
C GLU A 113 -0.40 5.03 7.03
N ASP A 114 -0.39 4.01 6.18
CA ASP A 114 0.82 3.65 5.44
C ASP A 114 1.25 4.81 4.56
N ARG A 115 2.54 5.11 4.60
CA ARG A 115 3.10 6.32 4.02
C ARG A 115 2.79 6.45 2.54
N GLY A 116 2.03 7.49 2.20
CA GLY A 116 1.66 7.83 0.83
C GLY A 116 0.49 7.02 0.27
N LEU A 117 -0.05 6.07 1.02
CA LEU A 117 -1.22 5.32 0.60
C LEU A 117 -2.45 6.20 0.36
N PRO A 118 -2.80 7.18 1.23
CA PRO A 118 -3.92 8.06 0.96
C PRO A 118 -3.81 8.80 -0.38
N LEU A 119 -2.61 9.28 -0.72
CA LEU A 119 -2.37 9.94 -2.00
C LEU A 119 -2.49 8.97 -3.18
N ALA A 120 -1.92 7.76 -3.05
CA ALA A 120 -2.09 6.73 -4.07
C ALA A 120 -3.56 6.36 -4.26
N ALA A 121 -4.33 6.21 -3.18
CA ALA A 121 -5.76 5.90 -3.25
C ALA A 121 -6.58 6.98 -3.99
N LEU A 122 -6.21 8.26 -3.86
CA LEU A 122 -6.81 9.37 -4.59
C LEU A 122 -6.48 9.32 -6.10
N LEU A 123 -5.22 9.00 -6.44
CA LEU A 123 -4.75 8.94 -7.83
C LEU A 123 -5.16 7.67 -8.57
N GLY A 124 -5.62 6.64 -7.87
CA GLY A 124 -6.04 5.36 -8.45
C GLY A 124 -7.47 5.35 -9.00
N GLY A 125 -8.11 6.50 -9.20
CA GLY A 125 -9.47 6.61 -9.76
C GLY A 125 -9.52 6.21 -11.23
N ASP A 126 -8.54 6.63 -12.01
CA ASP A 126 -8.31 6.21 -13.40
C ASP A 126 -6.86 5.74 -13.57
N ILE A 127 -6.69 4.44 -13.72
CA ILE A 127 -5.36 3.83 -13.85
C ILE A 127 -4.74 4.11 -15.22
N ALA A 128 -5.53 4.28 -16.27
CA ALA A 128 -5.02 4.57 -17.61
C ALA A 128 -4.42 6.00 -17.66
N ASP A 129 -5.15 6.97 -17.12
CA ASP A 129 -4.66 8.36 -17.01
C ASP A 129 -3.45 8.44 -16.07
N THR A 130 -3.49 7.74 -14.95
CA THR A 130 -2.37 7.68 -14.00
C THR A 130 -1.12 7.08 -14.66
N ARG A 131 -1.26 6.02 -15.45
CA ARG A 131 -0.15 5.42 -16.22
C ARG A 131 0.43 6.39 -17.24
N ALA A 132 -0.43 7.09 -18.00
CA ALA A 132 0.00 8.07 -18.98
C ALA A 132 0.78 9.21 -18.32
N TRP A 133 0.30 9.72 -17.19
CA TRP A 133 0.98 10.74 -16.41
C TRP A 133 2.32 10.25 -15.85
N VAL A 134 2.37 9.06 -15.23
CA VAL A 134 3.61 8.44 -14.74
C VAL A 134 4.64 8.30 -15.86
N ALA A 135 4.22 7.84 -17.04
CA ALA A 135 5.08 7.72 -18.21
C ALA A 135 5.63 9.08 -18.68
N GLY A 136 4.82 10.13 -18.64
CA GLY A 136 5.22 11.51 -18.93
C GLY A 136 6.23 12.06 -17.93
N VAL A 137 6.05 11.77 -16.64
CA VAL A 137 6.94 12.24 -15.57
C VAL A 137 8.26 11.46 -15.54
N LEU A 138 8.21 10.14 -15.62
CA LEU A 138 9.38 9.27 -15.41
C LEU A 138 10.13 8.89 -16.70
N GLY A 139 9.57 9.19 -17.89
CA GLY A 139 10.22 8.83 -19.16
C GLY A 139 10.49 7.33 -19.27
N ASP A 140 11.70 6.95 -19.69
CA ASP A 140 12.09 5.54 -19.81
C ASP A 140 12.22 4.81 -18.48
N LEU A 141 12.33 5.53 -17.37
CA LEU A 141 12.32 4.96 -16.03
C LEU A 141 10.94 4.34 -15.66
N ALA A 142 9.87 4.65 -16.42
CA ALA A 142 8.55 4.05 -16.26
C ALA A 142 8.41 2.65 -16.88
N ALA A 143 9.46 2.08 -17.48
CA ALA A 143 9.40 0.72 -18.03
C ALA A 143 9.26 -0.32 -16.92
N ASP A 144 8.44 -1.36 -17.18
CA ASP A 144 8.25 -2.48 -16.24
C ASP A 144 9.36 -3.52 -16.43
N THR A 145 10.54 -3.20 -15.92
CA THR A 145 11.69 -4.08 -15.87
C THR A 145 12.26 -4.15 -14.45
N ASP A 146 12.90 -5.26 -14.10
CA ASP A 146 13.57 -5.42 -12.81
C ASP A 146 14.64 -4.37 -12.56
N ASN A 147 15.36 -3.98 -13.61
CA ASN A 147 16.37 -2.94 -13.51
C ASN A 147 15.75 -1.59 -13.18
N ASP A 148 14.73 -1.18 -13.93
CA ASP A 148 14.05 0.09 -13.69
C ASP A 148 13.30 0.10 -12.36
N ALA A 149 12.76 -1.03 -11.90
CA ALA A 149 12.19 -1.18 -10.57
C ALA A 149 13.20 -0.87 -9.46
N ARG A 150 14.42 -1.43 -9.55
CA ARG A 150 15.51 -1.13 -8.59
C ARG A 150 15.95 0.34 -8.65
N LEU A 151 15.98 0.94 -9.83
CA LEU A 151 16.31 2.35 -10.00
C LEU A 151 15.22 3.25 -9.42
N ARG A 152 13.95 2.98 -9.70
CA ARG A 152 12.80 3.71 -9.12
C ARG A 152 12.82 3.65 -7.60
N GLU A 153 12.99 2.46 -7.03
CA GLU A 153 13.02 2.29 -5.57
C GLU A 153 14.19 3.04 -4.94
N THR A 154 15.38 2.97 -5.54
CA THR A 154 16.56 3.69 -5.03
C THR A 154 16.35 5.21 -5.10
N LEU A 155 15.79 5.73 -6.20
CA LEU A 155 15.50 7.16 -6.36
C LEU A 155 14.41 7.60 -5.36
N ARG A 156 13.36 6.80 -5.16
CA ARG A 156 12.28 7.08 -4.21
C ARG A 156 12.82 7.23 -2.78
N VAL A 157 13.63 6.28 -2.34
CA VAL A 157 14.23 6.31 -1.00
C VAL A 157 15.20 7.48 -0.86
N PHE A 158 16.04 7.73 -1.86
CA PHE A 158 16.98 8.87 -1.88
C PHE A 158 16.26 10.22 -1.70
N LEU A 159 15.19 10.46 -2.46
CA LEU A 159 14.42 11.70 -2.37
C LEU A 159 13.74 11.83 -1.01
N ARG A 160 13.15 10.74 -0.51
CA ARG A 160 12.51 10.68 0.81
C ARG A 160 13.47 10.96 1.96
N CYS A 161 14.73 10.54 1.83
CA CYS A 161 15.81 10.82 2.78
C CYS A 161 16.40 12.24 2.61
N GLY A 162 15.66 13.19 2.06
CA GLY A 162 16.14 14.57 1.85
C GLY A 162 17.30 14.66 0.87
N SER A 163 17.41 13.74 -0.08
CA SER A 163 18.53 13.63 -1.04
C SER A 163 19.88 13.29 -0.39
N SER A 164 19.83 12.56 0.73
CA SER A 164 21.02 12.07 1.43
C SER A 164 21.39 10.67 0.95
N TYR A 165 22.50 10.54 0.22
CA TYR A 165 23.03 9.24 -0.21
C TYR A 165 23.37 8.31 0.96
N LYS A 166 23.85 8.86 2.09
CA LYS A 166 24.20 8.07 3.27
C LYS A 166 22.94 7.47 3.90
N GLN A 167 21.93 8.30 4.18
CA GLN A 167 20.67 7.82 4.77
C GLN A 167 19.95 6.83 3.87
N ALA A 168 19.95 7.07 2.55
CA ALA A 168 19.37 6.15 1.58
C ALA A 168 20.13 4.82 1.51
N ALA A 169 21.46 4.83 1.66
CA ALA A 169 22.29 3.63 1.71
C ALA A 169 21.99 2.79 2.96
N ASP A 170 21.90 3.45 4.12
CA ASP A 170 21.55 2.82 5.38
C ASP A 170 20.16 2.18 5.31
N GLU A 171 19.17 2.90 4.79
CA GLU A 171 17.78 2.41 4.69
C GLU A 171 17.60 1.25 3.69
N LEU A 172 18.32 1.30 2.56
CA LEU A 172 18.28 0.26 1.53
C LEU A 172 19.19 -0.92 1.85
N ASN A 173 19.98 -0.84 2.90
CA ASN A 173 21.06 -1.79 3.23
C ASN A 173 22.00 -2.01 2.03
N LEU A 174 22.43 -0.90 1.41
CA LEU A 174 23.31 -0.86 0.26
C LEU A 174 24.56 -0.03 0.54
N HIS A 175 25.64 -0.29 -0.23
CA HIS A 175 26.81 0.57 -0.18
C HIS A 175 26.52 1.96 -0.78
N PHE A 176 27.07 3.02 -0.21
CA PHE A 176 26.94 4.41 -0.65
C PHE A 176 27.17 4.60 -2.17
N ASN A 177 28.24 4.00 -2.70
CA ASN A 177 28.55 4.11 -4.13
C ASN A 177 27.49 3.45 -5.02
N THR A 178 26.85 2.37 -4.54
CA THR A 178 25.74 1.70 -5.25
C THR A 178 24.53 2.62 -5.35
N VAL A 179 24.18 3.30 -4.26
CA VAL A 179 23.06 4.25 -4.25
C VAL A 179 23.38 5.42 -5.19
N LYS A 180 24.56 6.01 -5.08
CA LYS A 180 25.00 7.11 -5.97
C LYS A 180 24.92 6.72 -7.45
N TYR A 181 25.43 5.54 -7.79
CA TYR A 181 25.37 5.01 -9.16
C TYR A 181 23.92 4.83 -9.62
N ARG A 182 23.05 4.18 -8.81
CA ARG A 182 21.66 3.94 -9.18
C ARG A 182 20.86 5.23 -9.33
N VAL A 183 21.07 6.21 -8.46
CA VAL A 183 20.41 7.53 -8.59
C VAL A 183 20.84 8.21 -9.90
N GLY A 184 22.14 8.23 -10.22
CA GLY A 184 22.62 8.77 -11.51
C GLY A 184 22.02 8.05 -12.71
N ARG A 185 21.93 6.71 -12.66
CA ARG A 185 21.27 5.91 -13.72
C ARG A 185 19.76 6.18 -13.83
N ALA A 186 19.08 6.38 -12.69
CA ALA A 186 17.65 6.72 -12.68
C ALA A 186 17.39 8.08 -13.35
N VAL A 187 18.20 9.09 -13.03
CA VAL A 187 18.12 10.42 -13.66
C VAL A 187 18.39 10.33 -15.17
N ALA A 188 19.43 9.59 -15.57
CA ALA A 188 19.76 9.39 -16.99
C ALA A 188 18.62 8.66 -17.74
N ARG A 189 18.00 7.62 -17.15
CA ARG A 189 16.84 6.91 -17.73
C ARG A 189 15.62 7.80 -17.87
N ARG A 190 15.43 8.70 -16.91
CA ARG A 190 14.35 9.68 -16.96
C ARG A 190 14.55 10.73 -18.06
N GLY A 191 15.79 11.04 -18.42
CA GLY A 191 16.15 11.99 -19.48
C GLY A 191 16.12 13.45 -19.07
N ARG A 192 15.86 13.78 -17.78
CA ARG A 192 15.87 15.15 -17.25
C ARG A 192 16.16 15.18 -15.74
N GLU A 193 16.65 16.31 -15.26
CA GLU A 193 17.00 16.51 -13.86
C GLU A 193 15.75 16.51 -12.94
N VAL A 194 15.90 15.93 -11.74
CA VAL A 194 14.81 15.85 -10.76
C VAL A 194 14.43 17.23 -10.21
N ALA A 195 15.38 18.16 -10.12
CA ALA A 195 15.14 19.47 -9.52
C ALA A 195 14.07 20.31 -10.25
N ALA A 196 13.85 20.05 -11.55
CA ALA A 196 12.93 20.82 -12.37
C ALA A 196 11.44 20.56 -12.01
N ASP A 197 11.11 19.35 -11.58
CA ASP A 197 9.76 18.91 -11.28
C ASP A 197 9.75 17.86 -10.14
N ARG A 198 10.49 18.15 -9.09
CA ARG A 198 10.75 17.24 -7.97
C ARG A 198 9.48 16.64 -7.37
N LEU A 199 8.45 17.47 -7.15
CA LEU A 199 7.18 17.00 -6.57
C LEU A 199 6.53 15.94 -7.46
N ASP A 200 6.46 16.18 -8.76
CA ASP A 200 5.86 15.22 -9.71
C ASP A 200 6.62 13.90 -9.70
N VAL A 201 7.96 13.96 -9.63
CA VAL A 201 8.81 12.77 -9.56
C VAL A 201 8.56 11.99 -8.27
N GLU A 202 8.50 12.66 -7.12
CA GLU A 202 8.23 12.01 -5.83
C GLU A 202 6.85 11.33 -5.84
N VAL A 203 5.83 12.00 -6.38
CA VAL A 203 4.47 11.44 -6.50
C VAL A 203 4.42 10.29 -7.49
N ALA A 204 5.06 10.41 -8.67
CA ALA A 204 5.09 9.34 -9.66
C ALA A 204 5.80 8.08 -9.14
N LEU A 205 6.92 8.25 -8.42
CA LEU A 205 7.62 7.14 -7.78
C LEU A 205 6.79 6.49 -6.66
N LEU A 206 6.03 7.29 -5.91
CA LEU A 206 5.09 6.79 -4.90
C LEU A 206 3.97 5.96 -5.54
N VAL A 207 3.39 6.46 -6.62
CA VAL A 207 2.36 5.75 -7.40
C VAL A 207 2.90 4.43 -7.97
N CYS A 208 4.12 4.43 -8.52
CA CYS A 208 4.79 3.20 -8.95
C CYS A 208 5.01 2.22 -7.80
N HIS A 209 5.35 2.70 -6.61
CA HIS A 209 5.53 1.85 -5.42
C HIS A 209 4.23 1.15 -5.03
N TRP A 210 3.10 1.84 -5.09
CA TRP A 210 1.82 1.29 -4.67
C TRP A 210 1.12 0.45 -5.74
N TYR A 211 1.19 0.83 -7.00
CA TYR A 211 0.46 0.20 -8.10
C TYR A 211 1.29 -0.73 -8.99
N GLY A 212 2.63 -0.71 -8.85
CA GLY A 212 3.51 -1.61 -9.61
C GLY A 212 3.24 -1.58 -11.11
N ALA A 213 3.16 -2.77 -11.71
CA ALA A 213 2.94 -2.96 -13.15
C ALA A 213 1.67 -2.28 -13.69
N ALA A 214 0.64 -2.06 -12.84
CA ALA A 214 -0.61 -1.44 -13.28
C ALA A 214 -0.44 -0.03 -13.86
N VAL A 215 0.61 0.71 -13.42
CA VAL A 215 0.91 2.08 -13.87
C VAL A 215 2.23 2.19 -14.65
N LEU A 216 2.83 1.07 -15.00
CA LEU A 216 4.09 1.04 -15.74
C LEU A 216 3.86 0.71 -17.22
N ARG A 217 4.84 1.05 -18.07
CA ARG A 217 4.85 0.64 -19.47
C ARG A 217 5.31 -0.81 -19.58
N PRO A 218 4.58 -1.69 -20.31
CA PRO A 218 5.02 -3.07 -20.52
C PRO A 218 6.41 -3.13 -21.14
N SER A 219 7.21 -4.11 -20.73
CA SER A 219 8.52 -4.40 -21.33
C SER A 219 8.32 -4.90 -22.75
N GLY A 220 8.71 -4.12 -23.77
CA GLY A 220 8.66 -4.55 -25.16
C GLY A 220 7.71 -3.76 -26.08
N SER A 221 7.31 -2.58 -25.69
CA SER A 221 6.64 -1.62 -26.57
C SER A 221 7.60 -0.60 -27.13
#